data_211c468592d981b63b94d4d3e79224f0
#
_entry.id   211c468592d981b63b94d4d3e79224f0
#
_cell.length_a   1.000
_cell.length_b   1.000
_cell.length_c   1.000
_cell.angle_alpha   90.00
_cell.angle_beta   90.00
_cell.angle_gamma   90.00
#
_symmetry.space_group_name_H-M   'P 1'
#
loop_
_entity.id
_entity.type
_entity.pdbx_description
1 polymer ?
#
loop_
_entity_poly.entity_id
_entity_poly.type
_entity_poly.pdbx_seq_one_letter_code
_entity_poly.pdbx_strand_id
1 'polypeptide(L)'
;MDLSLSQSEVIDPNYLWIGPNGQNLKRKQYANVTETGKLMLLGFKEQMSGSYMCTLSYRVFRNDMQAEEERFKTYKFMIYAYREPDYTYRISVHFTTKECNLAANRQFFEELQKILNNLLDYLKCHIVDSSYRCFSVKRPKHGLVDELFIVFQVNPFAPGWEVSCRQITTDCEDITNSHVHKARGLIEKFFREQWYILKHEFVNIPAIHYIDHSFQVTRLDSCRPGFGKNDFIHNDCANCCVACDPGSYSPNNDITCQPCTSIRIKHYGAKSC
;
A
#
# COMPACT_ATOMS: atom_id res chain seq x y z
N MET A 1 -6.49 -23.32 12.60
CA MET A 1 -7.45 -23.31 13.73
C MET A 1 -8.01 -24.73 13.86
N ASP A 2 -7.71 -25.38 14.95
CA ASP A 2 -8.24 -26.71 15.26
C ASP A 2 -9.39 -26.56 16.24
N LEU A 3 -10.58 -27.03 15.85
CA LEU A 3 -11.74 -27.10 16.71
C LEU A 3 -11.71 -28.46 17.42
N SER A 4 -10.80 -28.61 18.41
CA SER A 4 -10.76 -29.85 19.21
C SER A 4 -11.89 -29.81 20.23
N LEU A 5 -12.95 -30.58 19.94
CA LEU A 5 -13.87 -31.04 20.98
C LEU A 5 -13.30 -32.32 21.61
N SER A 6 -13.51 -32.51 22.91
CA SER A 6 -13.11 -33.74 23.57
C SER A 6 -13.72 -34.95 22.81
N GLN A 7 -12.88 -35.83 22.27
CA GLN A 7 -13.24 -36.91 21.33
C GLN A 7 -14.20 -37.94 21.89
N SER A 8 -14.54 -37.92 23.19
CA SER A 8 -15.30 -38.96 23.87
C SER A 8 -16.83 -38.88 23.75
N GLU A 9 -17.38 -37.77 23.20
CA GLU A 9 -18.83 -37.56 23.17
C GLU A 9 -19.41 -37.19 21.81
N VAL A 10 -18.58 -37.08 20.77
CA VAL A 10 -18.97 -36.56 19.43
C VAL A 10 -18.96 -37.69 18.42
N ILE A 11 -20.13 -38.01 17.86
CA ILE A 11 -20.30 -39.05 16.81
C ILE A 11 -20.48 -38.34 15.47
N ASP A 12 -19.73 -38.75 14.44
CA ASP A 12 -19.80 -38.30 13.05
C ASP A 12 -19.74 -36.75 12.87
N PRO A 13 -18.68 -36.08 13.33
CA PRO A 13 -18.57 -34.65 13.14
C PRO A 13 -18.48 -34.28 11.67
N ASN A 14 -19.30 -33.32 11.23
CA ASN A 14 -19.27 -32.76 9.89
C ASN A 14 -19.08 -31.24 9.98
N TYR A 15 -18.23 -30.68 9.10
CA TYR A 15 -17.84 -29.29 9.12
C TYR A 15 -18.28 -28.61 7.83
N LEU A 16 -19.09 -27.55 7.97
CA LEU A 16 -19.50 -26.68 6.87
C LEU A 16 -18.84 -25.32 7.00
N TRP A 17 -17.97 -25.00 6.07
CA TRP A 17 -17.34 -23.68 6.00
C TRP A 17 -17.99 -22.80 4.94
N ILE A 18 -18.39 -21.59 5.37
CA ILE A 18 -18.97 -20.54 4.53
C ILE A 18 -17.99 -19.37 4.51
N GLY A 19 -17.62 -18.90 3.33
CA GLY A 19 -16.74 -17.75 3.13
C GLY A 19 -17.46 -16.40 3.17
N PRO A 20 -16.71 -15.28 3.01
CA PRO A 20 -17.26 -13.93 3.13
C PRO A 20 -18.43 -13.62 2.18
N ASN A 21 -18.48 -14.26 1.03
CA ASN A 21 -19.54 -14.10 0.03
C ASN A 21 -20.75 -15.03 0.25
N GLY A 22 -20.86 -15.67 1.40
CA GLY A 22 -21.92 -16.66 1.68
C GLY A 22 -21.78 -17.98 0.92
N GLN A 23 -20.66 -18.24 0.27
CA GLN A 23 -20.42 -19.44 -0.52
C GLN A 23 -19.84 -20.59 0.32
N ASN A 24 -20.32 -21.79 0.06
CA ASN A 24 -19.73 -23.00 0.64
C ASN A 24 -18.33 -23.23 0.06
N LEU A 25 -17.35 -23.45 0.94
CA LEU A 25 -15.94 -23.57 0.59
C LEU A 25 -15.51 -25.00 0.24
N LYS A 26 -16.31 -26.01 0.54
CA LYS A 26 -15.97 -27.46 0.41
C LYS A 26 -15.54 -27.89 -1.01
N ARG A 27 -15.85 -27.12 -2.05
CA ARG A 27 -15.53 -27.47 -3.46
C ARG A 27 -14.79 -26.33 -4.19
N LYS A 28 -14.17 -25.43 -3.48
CA LYS A 28 -13.42 -24.33 -4.08
C LYS A 28 -11.96 -24.73 -4.27
N GLN A 29 -11.37 -24.44 -5.41
CA GLN A 29 -9.97 -24.77 -5.71
C GLN A 29 -8.96 -24.08 -4.76
N TYR A 30 -9.34 -22.94 -4.19
CA TYR A 30 -8.53 -22.16 -3.26
C TYR A 30 -8.77 -22.52 -1.78
N ALA A 31 -9.68 -23.46 -1.49
CA ALA A 31 -10.02 -23.83 -0.12
C ALA A 31 -10.02 -25.36 0.04
N ASN A 32 -9.34 -25.84 1.07
CA ASN A 32 -9.36 -27.23 1.47
C ASN A 32 -9.84 -27.36 2.92
N VAL A 33 -10.78 -28.26 3.16
CA VAL A 33 -11.29 -28.56 4.49
C VAL A 33 -10.87 -29.98 4.83
N THR A 34 -10.07 -30.14 5.90
CA THR A 34 -9.64 -31.46 6.38
C THR A 34 -10.78 -32.22 7.07
N GLU A 35 -10.62 -33.53 7.27
CA GLU A 35 -11.55 -34.35 8.03
C GLU A 35 -11.73 -33.89 9.48
N THR A 36 -10.72 -33.23 10.06
CA THR A 36 -10.76 -32.64 11.40
C THR A 36 -11.38 -31.23 11.44
N GLY A 37 -11.94 -30.77 10.33
CA GLY A 37 -12.60 -29.45 10.24
C GLY A 37 -11.66 -28.26 10.05
N LYS A 38 -10.37 -28.48 9.83
CA LYS A 38 -9.40 -27.40 9.57
C LYS A 38 -9.60 -26.82 8.18
N LEU A 39 -9.82 -25.51 8.09
CA LEU A 39 -9.84 -24.77 6.83
C LEU A 39 -8.44 -24.35 6.44
N MET A 40 -8.04 -24.67 5.22
CA MET A 40 -6.82 -24.19 4.56
C MET A 40 -7.20 -23.34 3.37
N LEU A 41 -6.74 -22.08 3.35
CA LEU A 41 -6.94 -21.16 2.23
C LEU A 41 -5.62 -21.04 1.47
N LEU A 42 -5.65 -21.32 0.17
CA LEU A 42 -4.48 -21.30 -0.71
C LEU A 42 -4.44 -19.96 -1.48
N GLY A 43 -3.26 -19.33 -1.53
CA GLY A 43 -3.08 -18.07 -2.24
C GLY A 43 -4.00 -16.97 -1.73
N PHE A 44 -4.05 -16.77 -0.41
CA PHE A 44 -4.93 -15.79 0.23
C PHE A 44 -4.66 -14.39 -0.32
N LYS A 45 -5.72 -13.73 -0.81
CA LYS A 45 -5.67 -12.39 -1.39
C LYS A 45 -6.54 -11.43 -0.57
N GLU A 46 -6.31 -10.11 -0.76
CA GLU A 46 -7.08 -9.05 -0.11
C GLU A 46 -8.60 -9.22 -0.25
N GLN A 47 -9.08 -9.62 -1.42
CA GLN A 47 -10.50 -9.85 -1.71
C GLN A 47 -11.11 -11.04 -0.96
N MET A 48 -10.27 -11.89 -0.39
CA MET A 48 -10.69 -13.04 0.42
C MET A 48 -10.84 -12.67 1.90
N SER A 49 -10.51 -11.45 2.29
CA SER A 49 -10.76 -10.94 3.64
C SER A 49 -12.24 -10.93 3.96
N GLY A 50 -12.59 -11.04 5.24
CA GLY A 50 -13.95 -10.93 5.71
C GLY A 50 -14.37 -12.03 6.68
N SER A 51 -15.68 -12.19 6.86
CA SER A 51 -16.26 -13.11 7.83
C SER A 51 -16.36 -14.54 7.29
N TYR A 52 -15.69 -15.46 7.95
CA TYR A 52 -15.80 -16.90 7.72
C TYR A 52 -16.62 -17.55 8.81
N MET A 53 -17.48 -18.49 8.43
CA MET A 53 -18.37 -19.20 9.34
C MET A 53 -18.11 -20.70 9.26
N CYS A 54 -17.86 -21.34 10.40
CA CYS A 54 -17.81 -22.80 10.51
C CYS A 54 -19.00 -23.31 11.29
N THR A 55 -19.83 -24.11 10.67
CA THR A 55 -20.89 -24.85 11.36
C THR A 55 -20.47 -26.31 11.53
N LEU A 56 -20.29 -26.70 12.77
CA LEU A 56 -20.05 -28.08 13.17
C LEU A 56 -21.39 -28.75 13.46
N SER A 57 -21.74 -29.83 12.75
CA SER A 57 -22.83 -30.71 13.09
C SER A 57 -22.27 -32.04 13.62
N TYR A 58 -22.87 -32.55 14.68
CA TYR A 58 -22.46 -33.78 15.33
C TYR A 58 -23.61 -34.43 16.05
N ARG A 59 -23.56 -35.76 16.27
CA ARG A 59 -24.53 -36.49 17.04
C ARG A 59 -24.01 -36.80 18.44
N VAL A 60 -24.89 -36.69 19.42
CA VAL A 60 -24.63 -37.01 20.82
C VAL A 60 -25.61 -38.06 21.26
N PHE A 61 -25.14 -39.13 21.86
CA PHE A 61 -26.03 -40.16 22.44
C PHE A 61 -26.58 -39.69 23.79
N ARG A 62 -27.89 -39.60 23.90
CA ARG A 62 -28.56 -39.26 25.15
C ARG A 62 -28.98 -40.52 25.88
N ASN A 63 -28.35 -40.79 27.01
CA ASN A 63 -28.62 -41.98 27.83
C ASN A 63 -30.05 -42.00 28.43
N ASP A 64 -30.63 -40.81 28.69
CA ASP A 64 -31.98 -40.64 29.24
C ASP A 64 -33.09 -40.99 28.26
N MET A 65 -32.84 -40.82 26.95
CA MET A 65 -33.81 -41.11 25.88
C MET A 65 -33.43 -42.33 25.02
N GLN A 66 -32.26 -42.95 25.23
CA GLN A 66 -31.68 -44.00 24.37
C GLN A 66 -31.70 -43.64 22.87
N ALA A 67 -31.52 -42.35 22.53
CA ALA A 67 -31.59 -41.83 21.19
C ALA A 67 -30.40 -40.94 20.87
N GLU A 68 -30.02 -40.90 19.60
CA GLU A 68 -29.05 -39.97 19.08
C GLU A 68 -29.74 -38.61 18.80
N GLU A 69 -29.17 -37.51 19.29
CA GLU A 69 -29.62 -36.13 19.03
C GLU A 69 -28.57 -35.44 18.16
N GLU A 70 -29.00 -34.85 17.03
CA GLU A 70 -28.14 -34.03 16.20
C GLU A 70 -28.01 -32.65 16.81
N ARG A 71 -26.77 -32.14 16.94
CA ARG A 71 -26.45 -30.82 17.46
C ARG A 71 -25.61 -30.04 16.48
N PHE A 72 -25.83 -28.71 16.51
CA PHE A 72 -25.13 -27.75 15.68
C PHE A 72 -24.41 -26.73 16.54
N LYS A 73 -23.17 -26.36 16.15
CA LYS A 73 -22.42 -25.32 16.79
C LYS A 73 -21.77 -24.46 15.71
N THR A 74 -22.04 -23.15 15.72
CA THR A 74 -21.52 -22.22 14.72
C THR A 74 -20.47 -21.30 15.33
N TYR A 75 -19.34 -21.18 14.63
CA TYR A 75 -18.23 -20.32 14.98
C TYR A 75 -18.05 -19.29 13.85
N LYS A 76 -17.80 -18.05 14.23
CA LYS A 76 -17.57 -16.95 13.29
C LYS A 76 -16.17 -16.39 13.48
N PHE A 77 -15.44 -16.23 12.37
CA PHE A 77 -14.07 -15.72 12.35
C PHE A 77 -14.01 -14.55 11.39
N MET A 78 -13.26 -13.50 11.76
CA MET A 78 -12.86 -12.44 10.84
C MET A 78 -11.42 -12.71 10.43
N ILE A 79 -11.18 -12.79 9.11
CA ILE A 79 -9.86 -13.02 8.53
C ILE A 79 -9.56 -11.85 7.60
N TYR A 80 -8.41 -11.21 7.81
CA TYR A 80 -7.98 -10.04 7.04
C TYR A 80 -6.65 -10.31 6.33
N ALA A 81 -6.52 -9.80 5.11
CA ALA A 81 -5.24 -9.67 4.47
C ALA A 81 -4.52 -8.44 5.03
N TYR A 82 -3.31 -8.62 5.53
CA TYR A 82 -2.42 -7.55 5.95
C TYR A 82 -1.00 -7.82 5.46
N ARG A 83 -0.19 -6.77 5.44
CA ARG A 83 1.19 -6.83 5.00
C ARG A 83 2.03 -5.77 5.70
N GLU A 84 3.33 -5.93 5.66
CA GLU A 84 4.24 -4.88 6.10
C GLU A 84 4.14 -3.65 5.19
N PRO A 85 4.44 -2.44 5.70
CA PRO A 85 4.43 -1.22 4.91
C PRO A 85 5.43 -1.26 3.75
N ASP A 86 5.02 -0.74 2.61
CA ASP A 86 5.91 -0.45 1.49
C ASP A 86 6.71 0.83 1.76
N TYR A 87 7.83 1.02 1.06
CA TYR A 87 8.68 2.21 1.22
C TYR A 87 8.35 3.29 0.21
N THR A 88 8.40 4.54 0.67
CA THR A 88 8.44 5.74 -0.16
C THR A 88 9.56 6.64 0.34
N TYR A 89 9.96 7.61 -0.48
CA TYR A 89 10.97 8.59 -0.08
C TYR A 89 10.42 9.99 -0.26
N ARG A 90 10.45 10.78 0.83
CA ARG A 90 10.28 12.22 0.76
C ARG A 90 11.64 12.85 0.50
N ILE A 91 11.72 13.66 -0.55
CA ILE A 91 12.93 14.33 -0.99
C ILE A 91 12.69 15.84 -0.91
N SER A 92 13.66 16.56 -0.40
CA SER A 92 13.69 18.02 -0.46
C SER A 92 14.98 18.51 -1.12
N VAL A 93 14.86 19.53 -1.96
CA VAL A 93 15.96 20.18 -2.67
C VAL A 93 15.77 21.69 -2.67
N HIS A 94 16.87 22.42 -2.66
CA HIS A 94 16.85 23.88 -2.64
C HIS A 94 17.57 24.45 -3.86
N PHE A 95 17.07 25.59 -4.34
CA PHE A 95 17.60 26.34 -5.46
C PHE A 95 17.70 27.82 -5.08
N THR A 96 18.71 28.50 -5.57
CA THR A 96 18.71 29.99 -5.59
C THR A 96 17.94 30.47 -6.80
N THR A 97 17.16 31.52 -6.65
CA THR A 97 16.46 32.19 -7.75
C THR A 97 16.76 33.71 -7.73
N LYS A 98 16.61 34.36 -8.86
CA LYS A 98 16.84 35.81 -8.95
C LYS A 98 15.77 36.59 -8.18
N GLU A 99 14.54 36.08 -8.18
CA GLU A 99 13.40 36.64 -7.46
C GLU A 99 12.34 35.56 -7.20
N CYS A 100 11.53 35.74 -6.18
CA CYS A 100 10.37 34.86 -5.90
C CYS A 100 9.21 35.16 -6.85
N ASN A 101 9.39 34.95 -8.15
CA ASN A 101 8.36 35.13 -9.18
C ASN A 101 7.51 33.86 -9.28
N LEU A 102 6.22 33.98 -8.95
CA LEU A 102 5.30 32.85 -8.94
C LEU A 102 5.19 32.14 -10.30
N ALA A 103 5.13 32.87 -11.40
CA ALA A 103 4.95 32.27 -12.73
C ALA A 103 6.20 31.50 -13.18
N ALA A 104 7.39 32.11 -13.06
CA ALA A 104 8.66 31.46 -13.43
C ALA A 104 8.98 30.26 -12.53
N ASN A 105 8.77 30.38 -11.23
CA ASN A 105 9.01 29.28 -10.28
C ASN A 105 8.06 28.12 -10.51
N ARG A 106 6.80 28.39 -10.87
CA ARG A 106 5.82 27.38 -11.25
C ARG A 106 6.24 26.62 -12.50
N GLN A 107 6.60 27.34 -13.55
CA GLN A 107 7.05 26.72 -14.80
C GLN A 107 8.27 25.81 -14.57
N PHE A 108 9.25 26.29 -13.82
CA PHE A 108 10.42 25.50 -13.44
C PHE A 108 10.04 24.23 -12.68
N PHE A 109 9.14 24.34 -11.70
CA PHE A 109 8.69 23.23 -10.89
C PHE A 109 7.96 22.16 -11.73
N GLU A 110 7.08 22.58 -12.65
CA GLU A 110 6.35 21.69 -13.55
C GLU A 110 7.31 20.95 -14.51
N GLU A 111 8.30 21.65 -15.07
CA GLU A 111 9.32 21.02 -15.93
C GLU A 111 10.22 20.05 -15.14
N LEU A 112 10.63 20.41 -13.94
CA LEU A 112 11.41 19.53 -13.08
C LEU A 112 10.63 18.23 -12.76
N GLN A 113 9.35 18.34 -12.41
CA GLN A 113 8.50 17.17 -12.18
C GLN A 113 8.41 16.25 -13.40
N LYS A 114 8.26 16.84 -14.60
CA LYS A 114 8.19 16.10 -15.85
C LYS A 114 9.49 15.35 -16.13
N ILE A 115 10.64 16.00 -15.94
CA ILE A 115 11.95 15.38 -16.11
C ILE A 115 12.13 14.22 -15.13
N LEU A 116 11.83 14.43 -13.86
CA LEU A 116 11.95 13.39 -12.84
C LEU A 116 11.01 12.21 -13.11
N ASN A 117 9.75 12.45 -13.50
CA ASN A 117 8.82 11.38 -13.85
C ASN A 117 9.31 10.57 -15.06
N ASN A 118 9.84 11.22 -16.10
CA ASN A 118 10.42 10.53 -17.25
C ASN A 118 11.64 9.66 -16.85
N LEU A 119 12.47 10.17 -15.93
CA LEU A 119 13.61 9.42 -15.40
C LEU A 119 13.18 8.14 -14.67
N LEU A 120 12.01 8.14 -14.02
CA LEU A 120 11.51 7.09 -13.16
C LEU A 120 10.54 6.10 -13.84
N ASP A 121 10.05 6.40 -15.06
CA ASP A 121 8.98 5.62 -15.72
C ASP A 121 9.31 4.14 -15.88
N TYR A 122 10.54 3.79 -16.23
CA TYR A 122 10.94 2.40 -16.42
C TYR A 122 10.93 1.57 -15.11
N LEU A 123 11.04 2.24 -13.94
CA LEU A 123 10.92 1.62 -12.61
C LEU A 123 9.47 1.57 -12.13
N LYS A 124 8.54 2.10 -12.91
CA LYS A 124 7.13 2.29 -12.49
C LYS A 124 7.01 3.06 -11.18
N CYS A 125 7.93 4.03 -10.99
CA CYS A 125 7.89 5.02 -9.93
C CYS A 125 7.45 6.36 -10.50
N HIS A 126 6.84 7.20 -9.66
CA HIS A 126 6.44 8.57 -10.05
C HIS A 126 6.50 9.53 -8.86
N ILE A 127 6.49 10.81 -9.17
CA ILE A 127 6.49 11.87 -8.18
C ILE A 127 5.05 12.18 -7.76
N VAL A 128 4.82 12.21 -6.45
CA VAL A 128 3.54 12.61 -5.84
C VAL A 128 3.77 13.63 -4.72
N ASP A 129 2.71 14.22 -4.19
CA ASP A 129 2.73 15.15 -3.05
C ASP A 129 3.81 16.21 -3.15
N SER A 130 3.93 16.78 -4.34
CA SER A 130 4.95 17.76 -4.65
C SER A 130 4.47 19.19 -4.36
N SER A 131 5.35 19.98 -3.78
CA SER A 131 5.10 21.37 -3.47
C SER A 131 6.38 22.19 -3.56
N TYR A 132 6.24 23.50 -3.75
CA TYR A 132 7.35 24.43 -3.67
C TYR A 132 6.99 25.69 -2.88
N ARG A 133 7.99 26.30 -2.27
CA ARG A 133 7.89 27.58 -1.59
C ARG A 133 9.13 28.42 -1.90
N CYS A 134 8.95 29.73 -2.02
CA CYS A 134 10.04 30.65 -2.24
C CYS A 134 10.10 31.67 -1.12
N PHE A 135 11.29 31.91 -0.58
CA PHE A 135 11.53 32.86 0.49
C PHE A 135 12.87 33.58 0.30
N SER A 136 12.95 34.81 0.80
CA SER A 136 14.22 35.53 0.94
C SER A 136 14.94 35.04 2.20
N VAL A 137 16.13 34.48 2.03
CA VAL A 137 16.98 33.94 3.11
C VAL A 137 18.22 34.81 3.28
N LYS A 138 18.54 35.15 4.51
CA LYS A 138 19.76 35.93 4.81
C LYS A 138 20.99 35.01 4.85
N ARG A 139 21.89 35.15 3.90
CA ARG A 139 23.15 34.39 3.84
C ARG A 139 24.32 35.26 4.36
N PRO A 140 25.25 34.71 5.19
CA PRO A 140 26.31 35.47 5.84
C PRO A 140 27.22 36.27 4.87
N LYS A 141 27.45 35.73 3.65
CA LYS A 141 28.35 36.35 2.65
C LYS A 141 27.64 37.02 1.49
N HIS A 142 26.35 36.79 1.30
CA HIS A 142 25.62 37.19 0.09
C HIS A 142 24.40 38.10 0.37
N GLY A 143 24.14 38.43 1.64
CA GLY A 143 22.99 39.24 2.02
C GLY A 143 21.66 38.45 1.90
N LEU A 144 20.61 39.12 1.43
CA LEU A 144 19.31 38.51 1.13
C LEU A 144 19.38 37.80 -0.23
N VAL A 145 19.11 36.55 -0.26
CA VAL A 145 19.05 35.70 -1.47
C VAL A 145 17.69 34.99 -1.48
N ASP A 146 17.01 35.00 -2.62
CA ASP A 146 15.77 34.27 -2.78
C ASP A 146 16.03 32.78 -3.05
N GLU A 147 15.44 31.94 -2.23
CA GLU A 147 15.59 30.51 -2.34
C GLU A 147 14.24 29.83 -2.57
N LEU A 148 14.25 28.88 -3.53
CA LEU A 148 13.13 28.02 -3.87
C LEU A 148 13.34 26.66 -3.21
N PHE A 149 12.43 26.28 -2.32
CA PHE A 149 12.38 25.00 -1.63
C PHE A 149 11.39 24.11 -2.33
N ILE A 150 11.83 22.95 -2.82
CA ILE A 150 10.98 21.97 -3.47
C ILE A 150 10.97 20.70 -2.63
N VAL A 151 9.78 20.20 -2.35
CA VAL A 151 9.55 18.93 -1.65
C VAL A 151 8.64 18.06 -2.49
N PHE A 152 8.96 16.78 -2.59
CA PHE A 152 8.15 15.80 -3.29
C PHE A 152 8.35 14.39 -2.70
N GLN A 153 7.41 13.48 -2.98
CA GLN A 153 7.54 12.07 -2.64
C GLN A 153 7.74 11.23 -3.89
N VAL A 154 8.53 10.17 -3.75
CA VAL A 154 8.73 9.15 -4.78
C VAL A 154 7.90 7.93 -4.41
N ASN A 155 6.95 7.58 -5.26
CA ASN A 155 5.99 6.52 -5.08
C ASN A 155 6.27 5.38 -6.06
N PRO A 156 6.33 4.09 -5.62
CA PRO A 156 6.58 2.93 -6.48
C PRO A 156 5.34 2.40 -7.21
N PHE A 157 4.17 3.05 -7.08
CA PHE A 157 2.89 2.56 -7.62
C PHE A 157 2.37 3.41 -8.79
N ALA A 158 3.24 3.75 -9.75
CA ALA A 158 2.81 4.38 -10.99
C ALA A 158 1.92 3.42 -11.82
N PRO A 159 1.08 3.92 -12.76
CA PRO A 159 0.26 3.07 -13.60
C PRO A 159 1.05 1.92 -14.23
N GLY A 160 0.53 0.70 -14.11
CA GLY A 160 1.18 -0.52 -14.62
C GLY A 160 2.21 -1.16 -13.69
N TRP A 161 2.39 -0.69 -12.47
CA TRP A 161 3.31 -1.27 -11.49
C TRP A 161 3.06 -2.77 -11.22
N GLU A 162 1.78 -3.20 -11.26
CA GLU A 162 1.43 -4.61 -11.04
C GLU A 162 1.99 -5.57 -12.12
N VAL A 163 2.25 -5.06 -13.32
CA VAL A 163 2.83 -5.87 -14.40
C VAL A 163 4.22 -6.36 -14.01
N SER A 164 5.00 -5.51 -13.35
CA SER A 164 6.33 -5.87 -12.85
C SER A 164 6.28 -7.01 -11.82
N CYS A 165 5.17 -7.16 -11.11
CA CYS A 165 4.97 -8.18 -10.09
C CYS A 165 4.49 -9.53 -10.64
N ARG A 166 3.90 -9.56 -11.85
CA ARG A 166 3.32 -10.80 -12.42
C ARG A 166 4.36 -11.72 -13.08
N GLN A 167 5.52 -11.21 -13.42
CA GLN A 167 6.50 -11.90 -14.26
C GLN A 167 7.57 -12.66 -13.49
N ILE A 168 7.63 -12.55 -12.17
CA ILE A 168 8.75 -13.04 -11.37
C ILE A 168 8.23 -13.88 -10.21
N THR A 169 8.95 -14.94 -9.86
CA THR A 169 8.71 -15.79 -8.69
C THR A 169 9.03 -15.12 -7.34
N THR A 170 9.57 -13.91 -7.39
CA THR A 170 9.94 -13.09 -6.23
C THR A 170 8.71 -12.35 -5.68
N ASP A 171 8.69 -12.08 -4.39
CA ASP A 171 7.61 -11.32 -3.77
C ASP A 171 7.51 -9.92 -4.38
N CYS A 172 6.29 -9.51 -4.72
CA CYS A 172 6.01 -8.19 -5.30
C CYS A 172 6.47 -7.03 -4.40
N GLU A 173 6.52 -7.25 -3.11
CA GLU A 173 6.99 -6.26 -2.12
C GLU A 173 8.47 -5.95 -2.29
N ASP A 174 9.30 -6.98 -2.43
CA ASP A 174 10.72 -6.81 -2.68
C ASP A 174 11.00 -6.05 -3.97
N ILE A 175 10.16 -6.26 -5.00
CA ILE A 175 10.29 -5.58 -6.30
C ILE A 175 9.96 -4.10 -6.16
N THR A 176 8.82 -3.74 -5.57
CA THR A 176 8.40 -2.34 -5.42
C THR A 176 9.35 -1.56 -4.51
N ASN A 177 9.80 -2.16 -3.41
CA ASN A 177 10.79 -1.58 -2.51
C ASN A 177 12.17 -1.41 -3.17
N SER A 178 12.60 -2.38 -3.99
CA SER A 178 13.82 -2.27 -4.79
C SER A 178 13.71 -1.16 -5.84
N HIS A 179 12.56 -1.04 -6.52
CA HIS A 179 12.35 0.00 -7.54
C HIS A 179 12.40 1.41 -6.93
N VAL A 180 11.71 1.64 -5.81
CA VAL A 180 11.72 2.96 -5.17
C VAL A 180 13.09 3.31 -4.59
N HIS A 181 13.85 2.32 -4.13
CA HIS A 181 15.22 2.53 -3.68
C HIS A 181 16.15 2.92 -4.84
N LYS A 182 16.05 2.27 -6.00
CA LYS A 182 16.76 2.63 -7.22
C LYS A 182 16.34 4.02 -7.71
N ALA A 183 15.05 4.34 -7.69
CA ALA A 183 14.51 5.64 -8.06
C ALA A 183 15.12 6.77 -7.22
N ARG A 184 15.20 6.59 -5.90
CA ARG A 184 15.91 7.53 -5.01
C ARG A 184 17.36 7.75 -5.45
N GLY A 185 18.10 6.68 -5.74
CA GLY A 185 19.50 6.78 -6.19
C GLY A 185 19.66 7.50 -7.53
N LEU A 186 18.73 7.29 -8.48
CA LEU A 186 18.73 8.01 -9.75
C LEU A 186 18.48 9.52 -9.59
N ILE A 187 17.54 9.89 -8.72
CA ILE A 187 17.26 11.31 -8.43
C ILE A 187 18.46 11.96 -7.76
N GLU A 188 19.09 11.29 -6.79
CA GLU A 188 20.29 11.79 -6.15
C GLU A 188 21.43 12.01 -7.16
N LYS A 189 21.65 11.05 -8.07
CA LYS A 189 22.63 11.15 -9.15
C LYS A 189 22.29 12.30 -10.11
N PHE A 190 21.00 12.46 -10.46
CA PHE A 190 20.53 13.54 -11.30
C PHE A 190 20.91 14.92 -10.73
N PHE A 191 20.63 15.19 -9.46
CA PHE A 191 20.99 16.47 -8.83
C PHE A 191 22.50 16.67 -8.67
N ARG A 192 23.27 15.61 -8.49
CA ARG A 192 24.71 15.68 -8.33
C ARG A 192 25.48 15.88 -9.63
N GLU A 193 25.07 15.17 -10.71
CA GLU A 193 25.89 15.05 -11.92
C GLU A 193 25.27 15.72 -13.15
N GLN A 194 23.95 15.65 -13.30
CA GLN A 194 23.27 16.06 -14.54
C GLN A 194 22.68 17.47 -14.47
N TRP A 195 22.63 18.07 -13.31
CA TRP A 195 22.09 19.42 -13.16
C TRP A 195 22.79 20.45 -14.06
N TYR A 196 24.08 20.33 -14.26
CA TYR A 196 24.84 21.21 -15.15
C TYR A 196 24.40 21.13 -16.62
N ILE A 197 23.96 19.96 -17.09
CA ILE A 197 23.47 19.75 -18.46
C ILE A 197 22.13 20.43 -18.67
N LEU A 198 21.24 20.33 -17.70
CA LEU A 198 19.91 20.93 -17.74
C LEU A 198 19.91 22.46 -17.67
N LYS A 199 20.96 23.07 -17.15
CA LYS A 199 21.15 24.52 -17.14
C LYS A 199 21.06 25.11 -18.54
N HIS A 200 21.35 24.36 -19.59
CA HIS A 200 21.23 24.78 -20.99
C HIS A 200 19.81 24.58 -21.56
N GLU A 201 19.01 23.69 -21.06
CA GLU A 201 17.62 23.47 -21.50
C GLU A 201 16.65 24.49 -20.90
N PHE A 202 17.00 25.07 -19.75
CA PHE A 202 16.24 26.14 -19.09
C PHE A 202 16.62 27.57 -19.53
N VAL A 203 17.03 27.74 -20.75
CA VAL A 203 17.53 29.06 -21.29
C VAL A 203 16.53 30.21 -21.11
N ASN A 204 15.24 29.95 -21.02
CA ASN A 204 14.18 30.94 -20.87
C ASN A 204 13.67 31.11 -19.41
N ILE A 205 14.22 30.39 -18.45
CA ILE A 205 13.84 30.49 -17.04
C ILE A 205 14.89 31.36 -16.32
N PRO A 206 14.47 32.39 -15.56
CA PRO A 206 15.41 33.23 -14.83
C PRO A 206 16.27 32.38 -13.91
N ALA A 207 17.58 32.64 -13.94
CA ALA A 207 18.71 31.98 -13.29
C ALA A 207 18.34 31.22 -11.97
N ILE A 208 17.78 30.04 -12.10
CA ILE A 208 17.52 29.12 -10.98
C ILE A 208 18.72 28.19 -10.90
N HIS A 209 19.38 28.13 -9.76
CA HIS A 209 20.57 27.30 -9.55
C HIS A 209 20.38 26.41 -8.38
N TYR A 210 20.67 25.12 -8.57
CA TYR A 210 20.69 24.13 -7.51
C TYR A 210 21.73 24.52 -6.44
N ILE A 211 21.36 24.39 -5.17
CA ILE A 211 22.25 24.60 -4.04
C ILE A 211 22.91 23.26 -3.73
N ASP A 212 24.22 23.18 -3.93
CA ASP A 212 24.98 21.96 -3.64
C ASP A 212 24.75 21.49 -2.19
N HIS A 213 24.66 20.17 -2.02
CA HIS A 213 24.40 19.50 -0.74
C HIS A 213 23.04 19.82 -0.10
N SER A 214 22.09 20.41 -0.83
CA SER A 214 20.73 20.66 -0.33
C SER A 214 19.80 19.44 -0.45
N PHE A 215 20.23 18.37 -1.13
CA PHE A 215 19.47 17.15 -1.29
C PHE A 215 19.31 16.43 0.05
N GLN A 216 18.08 16.37 0.53
CA GLN A 216 17.72 15.63 1.75
C GLN A 216 16.68 14.57 1.42
N VAL A 217 16.80 13.41 2.04
CA VAL A 217 15.90 12.28 1.82
C VAL A 217 15.48 11.67 3.15
N THR A 218 14.17 11.42 3.28
CA THR A 218 13.58 10.72 4.42
C THR A 218 12.77 9.54 3.90
N ARG A 219 13.03 8.34 4.43
CA ARG A 219 12.20 7.17 4.15
C ARG A 219 10.90 7.29 4.94
N LEU A 220 9.79 7.00 4.28
CA LEU A 220 8.48 6.94 4.88
C LEU A 220 7.87 5.56 4.63
N ASP A 221 7.14 5.08 5.62
CA ASP A 221 6.32 3.90 5.46
C ASP A 221 4.99 4.30 4.81
N SER A 222 4.51 3.46 3.91
CA SER A 222 3.30 3.69 3.13
C SER A 222 2.57 2.38 2.86
N CYS A 223 1.31 2.47 2.46
CA CYS A 223 0.53 1.30 2.06
C CYS A 223 0.30 1.32 0.55
N ARG A 224 0.39 0.14 -0.09
CA ARG A 224 0.09 0.03 -1.53
C ARG A 224 -1.41 0.22 -1.79
N PRO A 225 -1.79 0.51 -3.05
CA PRO A 225 -3.19 0.65 -3.42
C PRO A 225 -4.05 -0.52 -2.97
N GLY A 226 -5.22 -0.22 -2.38
CA GLY A 226 -6.13 -1.19 -1.79
C GLY A 226 -5.87 -1.51 -0.31
N PHE A 227 -4.82 -0.94 0.29
CA PHE A 227 -4.48 -1.12 1.70
C PHE A 227 -4.37 0.23 2.40
N GLY A 228 -4.66 0.24 3.70
CA GLY A 228 -4.47 1.38 4.58
C GLY A 228 -3.82 0.96 5.89
N LYS A 229 -3.23 1.91 6.61
CA LYS A 229 -2.56 1.66 7.88
C LYS A 229 -3.53 1.14 8.93
N ASN A 230 -3.12 0.12 9.66
CA ASN A 230 -3.90 -0.44 10.75
C ASN A 230 -3.62 0.30 12.06
N ASP A 231 -4.43 1.29 12.39
CA ASP A 231 -4.24 2.04 13.63
C ASP A 231 -5.08 1.49 14.81
N PHE A 232 -6.21 0.78 14.54
CA PHE A 232 -7.17 0.43 15.60
C PHE A 232 -7.86 -0.94 15.47
N ILE A 233 -7.74 -1.64 14.36
CA ILE A 233 -8.60 -2.81 14.05
C ILE A 233 -7.97 -4.12 14.50
N HIS A 234 -6.64 -4.26 14.42
CA HIS A 234 -5.93 -5.51 14.68
C HIS A 234 -4.74 -5.30 15.63
N ASN A 235 -4.78 -5.97 16.78
CA ASN A 235 -3.71 -5.90 17.78
C ASN A 235 -2.46 -6.68 17.37
N ASP A 236 -2.59 -7.65 16.44
CA ASP A 236 -1.53 -8.60 16.10
C ASP A 236 -0.46 -8.02 15.17
N CYS A 237 -0.73 -6.90 14.50
CA CYS A 237 0.21 -6.24 13.61
C CYS A 237 0.08 -4.72 13.69
N ALA A 238 0.65 -4.14 14.74
CA ALA A 238 0.77 -2.69 14.86
C ALA A 238 1.60 -2.13 13.69
N ASN A 239 1.12 -1.06 13.06
CA ASN A 239 1.72 -0.41 11.88
C ASN A 239 1.65 -1.18 10.55
N CYS A 240 1.04 -2.35 10.46
CA CYS A 240 0.82 -3.03 9.20
C CYS A 240 -0.20 -2.29 8.32
N CYS A 241 -0.11 -2.57 7.02
CA CYS A 241 -1.14 -2.20 6.05
C CYS A 241 -2.21 -3.30 5.98
N VAL A 242 -3.47 -2.94 6.13
CA VAL A 242 -4.63 -3.85 6.09
C VAL A 242 -5.47 -3.55 4.86
N ALA A 243 -6.02 -4.58 4.23
CA ALA A 243 -6.92 -4.41 3.08
C ALA A 243 -8.11 -3.53 3.44
N CYS A 244 -8.38 -2.51 2.63
CA CYS A 244 -9.50 -1.59 2.85
C CYS A 244 -10.83 -2.35 2.93
N ASP A 245 -11.66 -1.99 3.91
CA ASP A 245 -12.99 -2.60 4.12
C ASP A 245 -13.95 -2.33 2.94
N PRO A 246 -14.98 -3.15 2.75
CA PRO A 246 -16.04 -2.87 1.79
C PRO A 246 -16.65 -1.47 2.00
N GLY A 247 -16.80 -0.71 0.93
CA GLY A 247 -17.23 0.67 0.96
C GLY A 247 -16.11 1.69 1.13
N SER A 248 -14.85 1.23 1.18
CA SER A 248 -13.67 2.09 1.19
C SER A 248 -12.64 1.65 0.17
N TYR A 249 -11.71 2.53 -0.18
CA TYR A 249 -10.67 2.30 -1.18
C TYR A 249 -9.41 3.09 -0.86
N SER A 250 -8.28 2.66 -1.42
CA SER A 250 -7.02 3.41 -1.40
C SER A 250 -6.39 3.40 -2.80
N PRO A 251 -6.40 4.53 -3.55
CA PRO A 251 -5.94 4.56 -4.95
C PRO A 251 -4.42 4.63 -5.08
N ASN A 252 -3.75 5.25 -4.14
CA ASN A 252 -2.30 5.49 -4.14
C ASN A 252 -1.69 4.99 -2.83
N ASN A 253 -0.43 5.37 -2.60
CA ASN A 253 0.23 5.16 -1.32
C ASN A 253 -0.33 6.06 -0.20
N ASP A 254 -1.63 6.19 -0.14
CA ASP A 254 -2.29 6.83 0.97
C ASP A 254 -2.20 5.90 2.20
N ILE A 255 -1.89 6.47 3.35
CA ILE A 255 -1.79 5.69 4.59
C ILE A 255 -3.15 5.33 5.18
N THR A 256 -4.24 5.85 4.61
CA THR A 256 -5.61 5.62 5.09
C THR A 256 -6.56 5.20 3.97
N CYS A 257 -7.45 4.26 4.27
CA CYS A 257 -8.55 3.93 3.38
C CYS A 257 -9.59 5.05 3.39
N GLN A 258 -9.98 5.51 2.20
CA GLN A 258 -10.95 6.59 2.01
C GLN A 258 -12.36 6.01 1.78
N PRO A 259 -13.43 6.60 2.34
CA PRO A 259 -14.79 6.14 2.11
C PRO A 259 -15.22 6.41 0.65
N CYS A 260 -15.91 5.43 0.06
CA CYS A 260 -16.49 5.56 -1.26
C CYS A 260 -17.89 6.13 -1.18
N THR A 261 -18.11 7.33 -1.72
CA THR A 261 -19.39 8.06 -1.63
C THR A 261 -20.34 7.80 -2.81
N SER A 262 -19.81 7.38 -3.97
CA SER A 262 -20.57 7.29 -5.23
C SER A 262 -20.97 5.87 -5.62
N ILE A 263 -20.18 4.85 -5.28
CA ILE A 263 -20.38 3.46 -5.66
C ILE A 263 -20.24 2.55 -4.43
N ARG A 264 -21.14 1.58 -4.27
CA ARG A 264 -21.05 0.62 -3.17
C ARG A 264 -20.09 -0.52 -3.52
N ILE A 265 -18.85 -0.41 -3.09
CA ILE A 265 -17.87 -1.48 -3.15
C ILE A 265 -18.24 -2.58 -2.15
N LYS A 266 -18.29 -3.85 -2.61
CA LYS A 266 -18.68 -5.00 -1.79
C LYS A 266 -17.53 -5.90 -1.39
N HIS A 267 -16.32 -5.64 -1.89
CA HIS A 267 -15.13 -6.46 -1.64
C HIS A 267 -14.08 -5.67 -0.86
N TYR A 268 -13.20 -6.37 -0.19
CA TYR A 268 -12.02 -5.82 0.47
C TYR A 268 -10.93 -5.45 -0.53
N GLY A 269 -10.06 -4.52 -0.16
CA GLY A 269 -8.86 -4.18 -0.92
C GLY A 269 -9.14 -3.42 -2.21
N ALA A 270 -10.17 -2.60 -2.26
CA ALA A 270 -10.49 -1.80 -3.44
C ALA A 270 -9.45 -0.69 -3.66
N LYS A 271 -9.04 -0.52 -4.93
CA LYS A 271 -8.07 0.50 -5.36
C LYS A 271 -8.74 1.76 -5.92
N SER A 272 -10.02 1.69 -6.22
CA SER A 272 -10.84 2.80 -6.73
C SER A 272 -12.29 2.61 -6.34
N CYS A 273 -13.04 3.68 -6.30
CA CYS A 273 -14.50 3.65 -6.23
C CYS A 273 -15.13 3.31 -7.57
#